data_08daf0aafcce9f631fc1ae977f786319
#
_entry.id   08daf0aafcce9f631fc1ae977f786319
#
_cell.length_a   1.000
_cell.length_b   1.000
_cell.length_c   1.000
_cell.angle_alpha   90.00
_cell.angle_beta   90.00
_cell.angle_gamma   90.00
#
_symmetry.space_group_name_H-M   'P 1'
#
loop_
_entity.id
_entity.type
_entity.pdbx_description
1 polymer ?
#
loop_
_entity_poly.entity_id
_entity_poly.type
_entity_poly.pdbx_seq_one_letter_code
_entity_poly.pdbx_strand_id
1 'polypeptide(L)'
;MKPYRYDIVGSFLRPDYLKDARAEYAEGTLSADQLREVEDKAIKELVEKEKAVGLKAVTDGELRRRYWHLDFLASLVGVEEIKADHWSVAFKGHQPKAATLEIVDKIDFDENSEFLDHFSYLKEIAGDVDCKMTIPSPAMLHLICCVRGSETYKAIDRYKNEDDLYHEIALAYQKAIKAFYARGCRYLQFDDTSWGEFCDQNKRDDYASRGLDLDQIAKNYVKMINEALEAKPEDMTITMHICRGNFRSTWFSSGGYEPVAETLFGGCKIDGFFLEYDSDRSGDFKPLRFIKDQKVVLGLVTSKDPELEDKTEIKERIKEAAQYVALDQLCLSPQCGFSSTEEGNILTDEDQWKKMTLIKEIAEEVWG
;
A
#
# COMPACT_ATOMS: atom_id res chain seq x y z
N MET A 1 -11.02 -17.76 1.21
CA MET A 1 -11.38 -16.49 1.86
C MET A 1 -10.16 -15.60 1.82
N LYS A 2 -10.29 -14.37 1.37
CA LYS A 2 -9.21 -13.35 1.27
C LYS A 2 -9.05 -12.63 2.61
N PRO A 3 -7.87 -12.13 2.98
CA PRO A 3 -6.57 -12.47 2.36
C PRO A 3 -6.23 -13.94 2.50
N TYR A 4 -5.34 -14.44 1.63
CA TYR A 4 -4.92 -15.82 1.59
C TYR A 4 -3.87 -16.13 2.65
N ARG A 5 -3.66 -17.45 2.98
CA ARG A 5 -2.69 -17.87 4.02
C ARG A 5 -1.27 -17.39 3.75
N TYR A 6 -0.91 -17.31 2.48
CA TYR A 6 0.23 -16.55 2.01
C TYR A 6 -0.22 -15.60 0.91
N ASP A 7 0.23 -14.37 1.01
CA ASP A 7 -0.24 -13.27 0.18
C ASP A 7 0.91 -12.30 -0.09
N ILE A 8 0.67 -11.30 -0.89
CA ILE A 8 1.65 -10.27 -1.26
C ILE A 8 1.10 -8.88 -0.95
N VAL A 9 1.99 -7.91 -0.74
CA VAL A 9 1.58 -6.52 -0.61
C VAL A 9 1.13 -5.98 -1.96
N GLY A 10 1.94 -6.11 -3.02
CA GLY A 10 1.46 -5.74 -4.37
C GLY A 10 2.57 -5.47 -5.38
N SER A 11 3.59 -4.68 -5.03
CA SER A 11 4.63 -4.31 -5.97
C SER A 11 5.73 -5.35 -6.11
N PHE A 12 6.25 -5.50 -7.32
CA PHE A 12 7.36 -6.38 -7.68
C PHE A 12 8.48 -5.60 -8.38
N LEU A 13 9.68 -6.20 -8.42
CA LEU A 13 10.84 -5.63 -9.11
C LEU A 13 10.57 -5.50 -10.61
N ARG A 14 10.94 -4.35 -11.15
CA ARG A 14 10.82 -4.06 -12.57
C ARG A 14 11.96 -4.71 -13.35
N PRO A 15 11.70 -5.46 -14.43
CA PRO A 15 12.73 -5.97 -15.30
C PRO A 15 13.49 -4.82 -15.98
N ASP A 16 14.77 -5.02 -16.30
CA ASP A 16 15.62 -3.97 -16.84
C ASP A 16 15.10 -3.42 -18.16
N TYR A 17 14.58 -4.27 -19.05
CA TYR A 17 14.01 -3.81 -20.32
C TYR A 17 12.79 -2.86 -20.14
N LEU A 18 12.04 -2.96 -19.03
CA LEU A 18 10.97 -2.01 -18.71
C LEU A 18 11.54 -0.69 -18.20
N LYS A 19 12.62 -0.73 -17.41
CA LYS A 19 13.31 0.49 -16.94
C LYS A 19 13.91 1.25 -18.15
N ASP A 20 14.53 0.53 -19.08
CA ASP A 20 15.10 1.09 -20.31
C ASP A 20 14.00 1.75 -21.17
N ALA A 21 12.87 1.06 -21.39
CA ALA A 21 11.73 1.62 -22.11
C ALA A 21 11.14 2.88 -21.46
N ARG A 22 11.09 2.94 -20.13
CA ARG A 22 10.67 4.14 -19.39
C ARG A 22 11.64 5.30 -19.55
N ALA A 23 12.95 5.03 -19.57
CA ALA A 23 13.97 6.04 -19.84
C ALA A 23 13.83 6.58 -21.28
N GLU A 24 13.69 5.71 -22.28
CA GLU A 24 13.46 6.08 -23.67
C GLU A 24 12.16 6.91 -23.86
N TYR A 25 11.09 6.55 -23.14
CA TYR A 25 9.85 7.33 -23.14
C TYR A 25 10.06 8.73 -22.55
N ALA A 26 10.77 8.81 -21.42
CA ALA A 26 11.08 10.09 -20.77
C ALA A 26 11.97 10.99 -21.65
N GLU A 27 12.82 10.42 -22.51
CA GLU A 27 13.64 11.11 -23.49
C GLU A 27 12.87 11.45 -24.79
N GLY A 28 11.63 10.96 -24.94
CA GLY A 28 10.80 11.19 -26.11
C GLY A 28 11.18 10.34 -27.34
N THR A 29 11.99 9.30 -27.15
CA THR A 29 12.41 8.37 -28.21
C THR A 29 11.49 7.16 -28.36
N LEU A 30 10.65 6.88 -27.36
CA LEU A 30 9.61 5.85 -27.37
C LEU A 30 8.22 6.52 -27.27
N SER A 31 7.23 6.03 -27.99
CA SER A 31 5.84 6.50 -27.85
C SER A 31 5.13 5.90 -26.65
N ALA A 32 4.03 6.52 -26.20
CA ALA A 32 3.18 5.98 -25.13
C ALA A 32 2.64 4.58 -25.47
N ASP A 33 2.22 4.35 -26.71
CA ASP A 33 1.70 3.04 -27.14
C ASP A 33 2.80 1.96 -27.07
N GLN A 34 4.02 2.29 -27.49
CA GLN A 34 5.16 1.37 -27.40
C GLN A 34 5.55 1.09 -25.96
N LEU A 35 5.54 2.09 -25.06
CA LEU A 35 5.76 1.85 -23.65
C LEU A 35 4.69 0.92 -23.08
N ARG A 36 3.42 1.14 -23.45
CA ARG A 36 2.32 0.28 -23.02
C ARG A 36 2.51 -1.17 -23.43
N GLU A 37 2.96 -1.43 -24.66
CA GLU A 37 3.27 -2.80 -25.11
C GLU A 37 4.37 -3.47 -24.26
N VAL A 38 5.39 -2.71 -23.85
CA VAL A 38 6.46 -3.20 -22.99
C VAL A 38 5.94 -3.48 -21.56
N GLU A 39 5.11 -2.61 -21.03
CA GLU A 39 4.44 -2.78 -19.73
C GLU A 39 3.52 -4.00 -19.73
N ASP A 40 2.70 -4.17 -20.76
CA ASP A 40 1.81 -5.32 -20.93
C ASP A 40 2.59 -6.63 -20.93
N LYS A 41 3.72 -6.67 -21.66
CA LYS A 41 4.62 -7.82 -21.66
C LYS A 41 5.17 -8.10 -20.27
N ALA A 42 5.67 -7.08 -19.57
CA ALA A 42 6.27 -7.24 -18.24
C ALA A 42 5.24 -7.74 -17.22
N ILE A 43 4.03 -7.21 -17.24
CA ILE A 43 2.95 -7.64 -16.34
C ILE A 43 2.53 -9.09 -16.65
N LYS A 44 2.43 -9.46 -17.91
CA LYS A 44 2.11 -10.85 -18.28
C LYS A 44 3.18 -11.84 -17.79
N GLU A 45 4.46 -11.51 -17.97
CA GLU A 45 5.57 -12.34 -17.47
C GLU A 45 5.55 -12.43 -15.93
N LEU A 46 5.23 -11.33 -15.24
CA LEU A 46 5.09 -11.31 -13.79
C LEU A 46 3.94 -12.22 -13.33
N VAL A 47 2.76 -12.08 -13.90
CA VAL A 47 1.58 -12.88 -13.54
C VAL A 47 1.83 -14.38 -13.69
N GLU A 48 2.57 -14.80 -14.72
CA GLU A 48 2.97 -16.19 -14.88
C GLU A 48 3.92 -16.68 -13.76
N LYS A 49 4.84 -15.82 -13.29
CA LYS A 49 5.72 -16.14 -12.16
C LYS A 49 4.93 -16.21 -10.84
N GLU A 50 3.99 -15.28 -10.62
CA GLU A 50 3.09 -15.29 -9.46
C GLU A 50 2.26 -16.59 -9.39
N LYS A 51 1.71 -17.02 -10.52
CA LYS A 51 1.00 -18.30 -10.65
C LYS A 51 1.93 -19.50 -10.40
N ALA A 52 3.14 -19.46 -10.95
CA ALA A 52 4.11 -20.54 -10.80
C ALA A 52 4.55 -20.75 -9.34
N VAL A 53 4.71 -19.69 -8.57
CA VAL A 53 5.00 -19.80 -7.12
C VAL A 53 3.76 -20.23 -6.32
N GLY A 54 2.57 -20.20 -6.94
CA GLY A 54 1.32 -20.72 -6.37
C GLY A 54 0.46 -19.70 -5.65
N LEU A 55 0.68 -18.40 -5.88
CA LEU A 55 -0.18 -17.33 -5.35
C LEU A 55 -1.64 -17.55 -5.79
N LYS A 56 -2.55 -17.29 -4.87
CA LYS A 56 -3.99 -17.43 -5.09
C LYS A 56 -4.65 -16.13 -5.57
N ALA A 57 -3.96 -15.01 -5.43
CA ALA A 57 -4.28 -13.75 -6.05
C ALA A 57 -3.00 -13.18 -6.68
N VAL A 58 -3.14 -12.61 -7.88
CA VAL A 58 -2.04 -11.97 -8.62
C VAL A 58 -2.26 -10.47 -8.70
N THR A 59 -1.18 -9.71 -8.86
CA THR A 59 -1.19 -8.25 -9.06
C THR A 59 -0.55 -7.87 -10.38
N ASP A 60 -0.68 -6.62 -10.80
CA ASP A 60 0.09 -6.05 -11.90
C ASP A 60 1.53 -5.66 -11.49
N GLY A 61 1.92 -5.95 -10.24
CA GLY A 61 3.23 -5.61 -9.67
C GLY A 61 3.48 -4.11 -9.55
N GLU A 62 2.47 -3.28 -9.80
CA GLU A 62 2.58 -1.82 -9.91
C GLU A 62 3.58 -1.40 -11.02
N LEU A 63 3.78 -2.25 -12.01
CA LEU A 63 4.82 -2.06 -13.02
C LEU A 63 4.58 -0.84 -13.91
N ARG A 64 3.34 -0.33 -13.98
CA ARG A 64 3.01 0.89 -14.72
C ARG A 64 3.27 2.16 -13.93
N ARG A 65 3.44 2.09 -12.60
CA ARG A 65 3.55 3.25 -11.71
C ARG A 65 5.00 3.73 -11.57
N ARG A 66 5.17 5.05 -11.46
CA ARG A 66 6.42 5.68 -11.01
C ARG A 66 6.51 5.59 -9.50
N TYR A 67 5.42 5.98 -8.82
CA TYR A 67 5.26 5.94 -7.36
C TYR A 67 3.95 5.24 -7.00
N TRP A 68 3.98 4.35 -6.03
CA TRP A 68 2.82 3.57 -5.59
C TRP A 68 1.60 4.42 -5.23
N HIS A 69 1.79 5.67 -4.79
CA HIS A 69 0.73 6.55 -4.27
C HIS A 69 0.46 7.79 -5.15
N LEU A 70 1.52 8.50 -5.60
CA LEU A 70 1.35 9.77 -6.30
C LEU A 70 0.57 9.60 -7.61
N ASP A 71 0.86 8.55 -8.37
CA ASP A 71 0.24 8.36 -9.68
C ASP A 71 -1.29 8.20 -9.56
N PHE A 72 -1.77 7.42 -8.59
CA PHE A 72 -3.21 7.29 -8.34
C PHE A 72 -3.82 8.56 -7.77
N LEU A 73 -3.20 9.16 -6.76
CA LEU A 73 -3.77 10.35 -6.11
C LEU A 73 -3.82 11.55 -7.05
N ALA A 74 -2.81 11.71 -7.94
CA ALA A 74 -2.83 12.74 -8.97
C ALA A 74 -3.86 12.49 -10.08
N SER A 75 -4.36 11.25 -10.23
CA SER A 75 -5.44 10.93 -11.16
C SER A 75 -6.84 11.27 -10.64
N LEU A 76 -6.96 11.64 -9.35
CA LEU A 76 -8.21 12.12 -8.79
C LEU A 76 -8.54 13.51 -9.36
N VAL A 77 -9.80 13.74 -9.67
CA VAL A 77 -10.30 15.07 -10.05
C VAL A 77 -10.05 16.03 -8.89
N GLY A 78 -9.57 17.22 -9.19
CA GLY A 78 -9.29 18.28 -8.20
C GLY A 78 -7.95 18.11 -7.46
N VAL A 79 -7.10 17.18 -7.88
CA VAL A 79 -5.76 16.97 -7.33
C VAL A 79 -4.72 17.12 -8.45
N GLU A 80 -3.65 17.86 -8.18
CA GLU A 80 -2.55 18.06 -9.12
C GLU A 80 -1.21 17.63 -8.49
N GLU A 81 -0.36 16.96 -9.29
CA GLU A 81 1.04 16.75 -8.93
C GLU A 81 1.82 18.03 -9.18
N ILE A 82 2.50 18.50 -8.16
CA ILE A 82 3.36 19.68 -8.25
C ILE A 82 4.81 19.33 -7.92
N LYS A 83 5.74 20.10 -8.47
CA LYS A 83 7.15 19.97 -8.14
C LYS A 83 7.37 20.52 -6.72
N ALA A 84 7.90 19.68 -5.83
CA ALA A 84 8.24 20.12 -4.50
C ALA A 84 9.65 20.75 -4.47
N ASP A 85 9.82 21.84 -3.73
CA ASP A 85 11.15 22.43 -3.49
C ASP A 85 11.96 21.61 -2.49
N HIS A 86 11.27 20.92 -1.57
CA HIS A 86 11.86 20.06 -0.55
C HIS A 86 11.01 18.81 -0.32
N TRP A 87 11.67 17.69 -0.02
CA TRP A 87 10.98 16.48 0.43
C TRP A 87 10.59 16.60 1.90
N SER A 88 9.32 16.30 2.20
CA SER A 88 8.83 16.17 3.57
C SER A 88 9.25 14.85 4.24
N VAL A 89 9.82 13.91 3.49
CA VAL A 89 10.24 12.59 3.97
C VAL A 89 11.70 12.33 3.62
N ALA A 90 12.53 12.05 4.62
CA ALA A 90 13.95 11.74 4.43
C ALA A 90 14.20 10.24 4.54
N PHE A 91 14.67 9.62 3.45
CA PHE A 91 15.20 8.26 3.44
C PHE A 91 16.71 8.26 3.66
N LYS A 92 17.24 7.25 4.33
CA LYS A 92 18.69 7.14 4.57
C LYS A 92 19.46 6.99 3.25
N GLY A 93 20.30 7.96 2.93
CA GLY A 93 21.30 7.89 1.86
C GLY A 93 20.80 8.20 0.45
N HIS A 94 19.51 8.26 0.19
CA HIS A 94 18.94 8.58 -1.12
C HIS A 94 17.65 9.38 -0.98
N GLN A 95 17.44 10.31 -1.91
CA GLN A 95 16.20 11.08 -1.98
C GLN A 95 15.53 10.80 -3.32
N PRO A 96 14.24 10.43 -3.36
CA PRO A 96 13.51 10.36 -4.62
C PRO A 96 13.36 11.77 -5.25
N LYS A 97 12.91 11.84 -6.51
CA LYS A 97 12.60 13.14 -7.15
C LYS A 97 11.50 13.86 -6.37
N ALA A 98 11.69 15.15 -6.10
CA ALA A 98 10.77 15.94 -5.29
C ALA A 98 9.46 16.20 -6.06
N ALA A 99 8.44 15.43 -5.76
CA ALA A 99 7.06 15.61 -6.23
C ALA A 99 6.12 15.53 -5.03
N THR A 100 5.07 16.35 -5.03
CA THR A 100 4.01 16.35 -4.03
C THR A 100 2.67 16.65 -4.69
N LEU A 101 1.61 16.73 -3.91
CA LEU A 101 0.25 16.95 -4.39
C LEU A 101 -0.31 18.25 -3.84
N GLU A 102 -1.15 18.90 -4.63
CA GLU A 102 -1.96 20.04 -4.22
C GLU A 102 -3.43 19.76 -4.53
N ILE A 103 -4.32 20.15 -3.61
CA ILE A 103 -5.77 20.11 -3.82
C ILE A 103 -6.17 21.45 -4.43
N VAL A 104 -6.59 21.41 -5.69
CA VAL A 104 -6.88 22.62 -6.49
C VAL A 104 -8.36 22.83 -6.73
N ASP A 105 -9.21 21.79 -6.63
CA ASP A 105 -10.66 21.87 -6.84
C ASP A 105 -11.36 20.77 -6.04
N LYS A 106 -12.67 20.59 -6.29
CA LYS A 106 -13.48 19.51 -5.74
C LYS A 106 -12.84 18.15 -6.04
N ILE A 107 -12.62 17.38 -4.97
CA ILE A 107 -12.11 16.02 -5.10
C ILE A 107 -13.21 15.10 -5.61
N ASP A 108 -12.89 14.33 -6.65
CA ASP A 108 -13.77 13.29 -7.17
C ASP A 108 -12.94 12.17 -7.81
N PHE A 109 -13.55 11.01 -8.08
CA PHE A 109 -12.95 9.92 -8.83
C PHE A 109 -13.37 9.98 -10.30
N ASP A 110 -12.41 9.91 -11.21
CA ASP A 110 -12.69 9.83 -12.64
C ASP A 110 -13.10 8.39 -13.02
N GLU A 111 -14.33 8.23 -13.51
CA GLU A 111 -14.84 6.93 -13.99
C GLU A 111 -14.12 6.41 -15.24
N ASN A 112 -13.29 7.25 -15.89
CA ASN A 112 -12.40 6.88 -16.98
C ASN A 112 -10.94 6.76 -16.56
N SER A 113 -10.67 6.66 -15.24
CA SER A 113 -9.32 6.50 -14.71
C SER A 113 -8.59 5.33 -15.36
N GLU A 114 -7.34 5.55 -15.77
CA GLU A 114 -6.47 4.53 -16.37
C GLU A 114 -6.25 3.32 -15.42
N PHE A 115 -6.37 3.52 -14.12
CA PHE A 115 -6.25 2.44 -13.14
C PHE A 115 -7.36 1.37 -13.31
N LEU A 116 -8.52 1.75 -13.84
CA LEU A 116 -9.58 0.80 -14.19
C LEU A 116 -9.20 -0.06 -15.39
N ASP A 117 -8.50 0.52 -16.37
CA ASP A 117 -7.99 -0.22 -17.53
C ASP A 117 -6.81 -1.10 -17.15
N HIS A 118 -5.93 -0.64 -16.24
CA HIS A 118 -4.86 -1.46 -15.66
C HIS A 118 -5.42 -2.71 -14.97
N PHE A 119 -6.47 -2.55 -14.17
CA PHE A 119 -7.13 -3.70 -13.53
C PHE A 119 -7.83 -4.61 -14.54
N SER A 120 -8.50 -4.05 -15.55
CA SER A 120 -9.16 -4.85 -16.60
C SER A 120 -8.15 -5.73 -17.36
N TYR A 121 -6.98 -5.17 -17.70
CA TYR A 121 -5.90 -5.92 -18.32
C TYR A 121 -5.37 -7.04 -17.40
N LEU A 122 -5.10 -6.73 -16.13
CA LEU A 122 -4.69 -7.75 -15.16
C LEU A 122 -5.69 -8.90 -15.12
N LYS A 123 -6.98 -8.59 -15.04
CA LYS A 123 -8.05 -9.59 -14.97
C LYS A 123 -8.11 -10.45 -16.22
N GLU A 124 -7.90 -9.89 -17.40
CA GLU A 124 -7.86 -10.62 -18.68
C GLU A 124 -6.73 -11.67 -18.68
N ILE A 125 -5.51 -11.28 -18.28
CA ILE A 125 -4.33 -12.16 -18.34
C ILE A 125 -4.25 -13.14 -17.15
N ALA A 126 -4.90 -12.82 -16.03
CA ALA A 126 -4.92 -13.68 -14.85
C ALA A 126 -5.73 -14.99 -15.09
N GLY A 127 -6.75 -14.95 -15.97
CA GLY A 127 -7.66 -16.09 -16.19
C GLY A 127 -8.52 -16.36 -14.96
N ASP A 128 -8.47 -17.58 -14.44
CA ASP A 128 -9.29 -18.01 -13.30
C ASP A 128 -8.68 -17.67 -11.92
N VAL A 129 -7.47 -17.11 -11.88
CA VAL A 129 -6.84 -16.71 -10.63
C VAL A 129 -7.41 -15.37 -10.17
N ASP A 130 -7.59 -15.21 -8.85
CA ASP A 130 -8.05 -13.94 -8.30
C ASP A 130 -7.07 -12.81 -8.61
N CYS A 131 -7.61 -11.61 -8.80
CA CYS A 131 -6.83 -10.41 -9.03
C CYS A 131 -6.94 -9.47 -7.82
N LYS A 132 -5.81 -8.99 -7.35
CA LYS A 132 -5.70 -7.99 -6.30
C LYS A 132 -5.27 -6.66 -6.92
N MET A 133 -6.02 -5.59 -6.63
CA MET A 133 -5.64 -4.23 -6.98
C MET A 133 -5.19 -3.49 -5.74
N THR A 134 -4.12 -2.71 -5.87
CA THR A 134 -3.60 -1.84 -4.81
C THR A 134 -3.79 -0.38 -5.19
N ILE A 135 -4.27 0.44 -4.27
CA ILE A 135 -4.35 1.89 -4.39
C ILE A 135 -3.97 2.52 -3.06
N PRO A 136 -3.46 3.76 -3.00
CA PRO A 136 -3.24 4.43 -1.73
C PRO A 136 -4.55 4.57 -0.94
N SER A 137 -4.46 4.57 0.39
CA SER A 137 -5.65 4.77 1.23
C SER A 137 -6.22 6.19 1.11
N PRO A 138 -7.49 6.41 1.45
CA PRO A 138 -8.07 7.76 1.51
C PRO A 138 -7.25 8.73 2.37
N ALA A 139 -6.63 8.24 3.46
CA ALA A 139 -5.85 9.06 4.38
C ALA A 139 -4.59 9.65 3.74
N MET A 140 -4.05 8.99 2.72
CA MET A 140 -2.80 9.41 2.07
C MET A 140 -2.88 10.79 1.42
N LEU A 141 -4.03 11.15 0.82
CA LEU A 141 -4.18 12.47 0.21
C LEU A 141 -4.11 13.57 1.28
N HIS A 142 -4.87 13.43 2.37
CA HIS A 142 -4.84 14.38 3.47
C HIS A 142 -3.47 14.41 4.17
N LEU A 143 -2.84 13.26 4.39
CA LEU A 143 -1.50 13.18 4.96
C LEU A 143 -0.50 14.01 4.15
N ILE A 144 -0.48 13.83 2.82
CA ILE A 144 0.49 14.50 1.94
C ILE A 144 0.22 16.01 1.88
N CYS A 145 -1.03 16.40 1.63
CA CYS A 145 -1.37 17.81 1.42
C CYS A 145 -1.46 18.62 2.72
N CYS A 146 -2.05 18.05 3.79
CA CYS A 146 -2.45 18.83 4.96
C CYS A 146 -1.61 18.54 6.20
N VAL A 147 -1.08 17.33 6.37
CA VAL A 147 -0.27 16.99 7.56
C VAL A 147 1.22 17.20 7.29
N ARG A 148 1.78 16.51 6.28
CA ARG A 148 3.18 16.71 5.87
C ARG A 148 3.42 18.12 5.36
N GLY A 149 2.49 18.62 4.56
CA GLY A 149 2.51 19.97 3.97
C GLY A 149 1.79 21.04 4.79
N SER A 150 1.59 20.85 6.10
CA SER A 150 0.77 21.78 6.94
C SER A 150 1.26 23.25 6.94
N GLU A 151 2.54 23.48 6.69
CA GLU A 151 3.12 24.84 6.59
C GLU A 151 2.81 25.53 5.24
N THR A 152 2.54 24.74 4.20
CA THR A 152 2.31 25.22 2.83
C THR A 152 0.89 25.04 2.35
N TYR A 153 0.11 24.19 3.02
CA TYR A 153 -1.27 23.93 2.67
C TYR A 153 -2.13 25.18 2.73
N LYS A 154 -2.81 25.45 1.64
CA LYS A 154 -3.82 26.51 1.56
C LYS A 154 -5.16 25.88 1.30
N ALA A 155 -6.05 25.97 2.29
CA ALA A 155 -7.43 25.55 2.08
C ALA A 155 -8.04 26.38 0.93
N ILE A 156 -8.59 25.69 -0.06
CA ILE A 156 -9.40 26.33 -1.11
C ILE A 156 -10.77 26.72 -0.54
N ASP A 157 -11.48 27.61 -1.22
CA ASP A 157 -12.77 28.15 -0.72
C ASP A 157 -13.79 27.05 -0.37
N ARG A 158 -13.73 25.91 -1.07
CA ARG A 158 -14.60 24.75 -0.85
C ARG A 158 -14.32 24.01 0.46
N TYR A 159 -13.05 23.91 0.88
CA TYR A 159 -12.59 23.09 2.02
C TYR A 159 -12.04 23.94 3.15
N LYS A 160 -12.76 24.99 3.56
CA LYS A 160 -12.39 25.76 4.76
C LYS A 160 -12.59 24.99 6.06
N ASN A 161 -13.40 23.94 6.00
CA ASN A 161 -13.66 23.00 7.07
C ASN A 161 -13.05 21.63 6.68
N GLU A 162 -12.16 21.10 7.52
CA GLU A 162 -11.54 19.79 7.28
C GLU A 162 -12.53 18.63 7.23
N ASP A 163 -13.65 18.71 7.97
CA ASP A 163 -14.69 17.67 7.91
C ASP A 163 -15.29 17.56 6.50
N ASP A 164 -15.47 18.68 5.79
CA ASP A 164 -15.94 18.67 4.40
C ASP A 164 -14.90 18.00 3.47
N LEU A 165 -13.61 18.25 3.72
CA LEU A 165 -12.53 17.62 2.95
C LEU A 165 -12.49 16.09 3.17
N TYR A 166 -12.55 15.62 4.43
CA TYR A 166 -12.61 14.20 4.73
C TYR A 166 -13.81 13.52 4.08
N HIS A 167 -14.98 14.15 4.11
CA HIS A 167 -16.19 13.64 3.49
C HIS A 167 -16.05 13.52 1.97
N GLU A 168 -15.56 14.55 1.28
CA GLU A 168 -15.39 14.51 -0.19
C GLU A 168 -14.33 13.45 -0.61
N ILE A 169 -13.25 13.29 0.14
CA ILE A 169 -12.29 12.20 -0.09
C ILE A 169 -12.99 10.84 0.04
N ALA A 170 -13.79 10.64 1.09
CA ALA A 170 -14.54 9.39 1.29
C ALA A 170 -15.50 9.11 0.13
N LEU A 171 -16.22 10.13 -0.36
CA LEU A 171 -17.12 10.01 -1.51
C LEU A 171 -16.39 9.64 -2.81
N ALA A 172 -15.21 10.23 -3.06
CA ALA A 172 -14.39 9.88 -4.21
C ALA A 172 -13.96 8.39 -4.15
N TYR A 173 -13.56 7.92 -2.97
CA TYR A 173 -13.21 6.51 -2.77
C TYR A 173 -14.43 5.56 -2.84
N GLN A 174 -15.62 6.00 -2.44
CA GLN A 174 -16.85 5.23 -2.70
C GLN A 174 -17.08 5.01 -4.20
N LYS A 175 -16.83 6.03 -5.03
CA LYS A 175 -16.91 5.90 -6.49
C LYS A 175 -15.82 4.96 -7.02
N ALA A 176 -14.58 5.11 -6.55
CA ALA A 176 -13.48 4.21 -6.93
C ALA A 176 -13.80 2.75 -6.62
N ILE A 177 -14.27 2.44 -5.40
CA ILE A 177 -14.68 1.09 -5.00
C ILE A 177 -15.74 0.52 -5.95
N LYS A 178 -16.80 1.31 -6.24
CA LYS A 178 -17.85 0.89 -7.18
C LYS A 178 -17.33 0.67 -8.59
N ALA A 179 -16.44 1.53 -9.06
CA ALA A 179 -15.86 1.43 -10.41
C ALA A 179 -14.97 0.20 -10.55
N PHE A 180 -14.08 -0.07 -9.59
CA PHE A 180 -13.28 -1.30 -9.58
C PHE A 180 -14.16 -2.55 -9.46
N TYR A 181 -15.18 -2.51 -8.60
CA TYR A 181 -16.13 -3.62 -8.48
C TYR A 181 -16.84 -3.92 -9.79
N ALA A 182 -17.29 -2.89 -10.52
CA ALA A 182 -17.93 -3.02 -11.84
C ALA A 182 -16.99 -3.64 -12.89
N ARG A 183 -15.67 -3.43 -12.79
CA ARG A 183 -14.64 -4.08 -13.62
C ARG A 183 -14.33 -5.53 -13.14
N GLY A 184 -15.03 -6.00 -12.10
CA GLY A 184 -14.89 -7.35 -11.56
C GLY A 184 -13.85 -7.49 -10.46
N CYS A 185 -13.35 -6.40 -9.90
CA CYS A 185 -12.47 -6.45 -8.73
C CYS A 185 -13.23 -7.00 -7.52
N ARG A 186 -12.63 -7.99 -6.86
CA ARG A 186 -13.17 -8.61 -5.62
C ARG A 186 -12.13 -8.64 -4.52
N TYR A 187 -10.95 -8.08 -4.78
CA TYR A 187 -9.87 -7.93 -3.83
C TYR A 187 -9.15 -6.60 -4.08
N LEU A 188 -9.41 -5.62 -3.22
CA LEU A 188 -8.78 -4.31 -3.26
C LEU A 188 -7.93 -4.13 -2.00
N GLN A 189 -6.79 -3.48 -2.10
CA GLN A 189 -5.97 -3.11 -0.96
C GLN A 189 -5.74 -1.61 -0.94
N PHE A 190 -5.90 -1.01 0.24
CA PHE A 190 -5.47 0.34 0.56
C PHE A 190 -4.06 0.31 1.14
N ASP A 191 -3.13 1.00 0.51
CA ASP A 191 -1.76 1.15 1.01
C ASP A 191 -1.61 2.48 1.75
N ASP A 192 -1.02 2.43 2.94
CA ASP A 192 -1.03 3.56 3.86
C ASP A 192 0.29 3.70 4.63
N THR A 193 0.90 4.87 4.60
CA THR A 193 2.07 5.20 5.42
C THR A 193 1.74 6.09 6.61
N SER A 194 0.53 6.68 6.68
CA SER A 194 0.15 7.59 7.75
C SER A 194 0.23 6.93 9.12
N TRP A 195 -0.28 5.71 9.22
CA TRP A 195 -0.25 4.94 10.47
C TRP A 195 1.16 4.57 10.90
N GLY A 196 2.05 4.29 9.94
CA GLY A 196 3.48 4.08 10.20
C GLY A 196 4.14 5.33 10.79
N GLU A 197 3.80 6.51 10.29
CA GLU A 197 4.27 7.79 10.83
C GLU A 197 3.68 8.09 12.21
N PHE A 198 2.41 7.79 12.42
CA PHE A 198 1.74 7.98 13.71
C PHE A 198 2.22 7.01 14.81
N CYS A 199 2.93 5.95 14.44
CA CYS A 199 3.66 5.08 15.36
C CYS A 199 5.04 5.62 15.77
N ASP A 200 5.63 6.52 15.00
CA ASP A 200 6.99 7.03 15.21
C ASP A 200 6.99 8.22 16.17
N GLN A 201 7.61 8.07 17.33
CA GLN A 201 7.60 9.10 18.36
C GLN A 201 8.24 10.40 17.89
N ASN A 202 9.33 10.35 17.12
CA ASN A 202 9.98 11.55 16.62
C ASN A 202 9.07 12.32 15.66
N LYS A 203 8.32 11.61 14.82
CA LYS A 203 7.33 12.23 13.93
C LYS A 203 6.14 12.78 14.70
N ARG A 204 5.66 12.07 15.72
CA ARG A 204 4.60 12.56 16.60
C ARG A 204 5.01 13.87 17.26
N ASP A 205 6.23 13.96 17.78
CA ASP A 205 6.76 15.16 18.42
C ASP A 205 6.90 16.32 17.41
N ASP A 206 7.39 16.05 16.19
CA ASP A 206 7.48 17.03 15.12
C ASP A 206 6.09 17.58 14.75
N TYR A 207 5.13 16.71 14.48
CA TYR A 207 3.76 17.12 14.13
C TYR A 207 3.09 17.90 15.26
N ALA A 208 3.26 17.46 16.51
CA ALA A 208 2.75 18.18 17.67
C ALA A 208 3.37 19.58 17.81
N SER A 209 4.67 19.72 17.50
CA SER A 209 5.37 21.02 17.52
C SER A 209 4.79 22.02 16.50
N ARG A 210 4.18 21.50 15.42
CA ARG A 210 3.46 22.28 14.40
C ARG A 210 1.97 22.48 14.71
N GLY A 211 1.53 22.08 15.91
CA GLY A 211 0.16 22.25 16.38
C GLY A 211 -0.83 21.21 15.87
N LEU A 212 -0.37 20.09 15.31
CA LEU A 212 -1.22 19.00 14.82
C LEU A 212 -1.56 18.01 15.94
N ASP A 213 -2.83 17.69 16.12
CA ASP A 213 -3.32 16.65 17.03
C ASP A 213 -3.47 15.34 16.28
N LEU A 214 -2.42 14.50 16.31
CA LEU A 214 -2.41 13.23 15.58
C LEU A 214 -3.46 12.22 16.08
N ASP A 215 -3.84 12.28 17.36
CA ASP A 215 -4.85 11.37 17.88
C ASP A 215 -6.24 11.74 17.35
N GLN A 216 -6.51 13.03 17.17
CA GLN A 216 -7.73 13.49 16.52
C GLN A 216 -7.71 13.19 15.02
N ILE A 217 -6.58 13.42 14.34
CA ILE A 217 -6.39 13.11 12.92
C ILE A 217 -6.59 11.61 12.68
N ALA A 218 -6.02 10.74 13.53
CA ALA A 218 -6.20 9.30 13.45
C ALA A 218 -7.68 8.88 13.54
N LYS A 219 -8.45 9.48 14.45
CA LYS A 219 -9.90 9.25 14.55
C LYS A 219 -10.66 9.71 13.31
N ASN A 220 -10.28 10.86 12.74
CA ASN A 220 -10.87 11.37 11.50
C ASN A 220 -10.52 10.44 10.32
N TYR A 221 -9.31 9.90 10.26
CA TYR A 221 -8.92 8.93 9.22
C TYR A 221 -9.74 7.64 9.29
N VAL A 222 -9.94 7.09 10.50
CA VAL A 222 -10.81 5.91 10.65
C VAL A 222 -12.25 6.21 10.23
N LYS A 223 -12.78 7.39 10.60
CA LYS A 223 -14.13 7.83 10.17
C LYS A 223 -14.23 7.92 8.66
N MET A 224 -13.26 8.60 8.01
CA MET A 224 -13.21 8.76 6.56
C MET A 224 -13.08 7.42 5.81
N ILE A 225 -12.19 6.54 6.28
CA ILE A 225 -12.02 5.20 5.69
C ILE A 225 -13.31 4.38 5.85
N ASN A 226 -13.94 4.40 7.03
CA ASN A 226 -15.20 3.69 7.24
C ASN A 226 -16.33 4.22 6.37
N GLU A 227 -16.39 5.54 6.13
CA GLU A 227 -17.34 6.15 5.21
C GLU A 227 -17.07 5.72 3.76
N ALA A 228 -15.81 5.66 3.32
CA ALA A 228 -15.46 5.12 2.00
C ALA A 228 -15.91 3.65 1.86
N LEU A 229 -15.77 2.86 2.92
CA LEU A 229 -16.16 1.44 2.95
C LEU A 229 -17.69 1.22 2.91
N GLU A 230 -18.53 2.23 3.12
CA GLU A 230 -19.99 2.09 2.96
C GLU A 230 -20.40 1.69 1.55
N ALA A 231 -19.55 1.95 0.56
CA ALA A 231 -19.75 1.53 -0.82
C ALA A 231 -19.27 0.10 -1.12
N LYS A 232 -18.63 -0.58 -0.16
CA LYS A 232 -18.05 -1.91 -0.36
C LYS A 232 -19.16 -2.97 -0.51
N PRO A 233 -19.24 -3.69 -1.65
CA PRO A 233 -20.13 -4.84 -1.78
C PRO A 233 -19.73 -5.98 -0.84
N GLU A 234 -20.70 -6.81 -0.48
CA GLU A 234 -20.53 -7.91 0.48
C GLU A 234 -19.49 -8.95 0.01
N ASP A 235 -19.45 -9.23 -1.30
CA ASP A 235 -18.53 -10.19 -1.92
C ASP A 235 -17.16 -9.60 -2.30
N MET A 236 -16.91 -8.34 -1.94
CA MET A 236 -15.61 -7.67 -2.13
C MET A 236 -14.84 -7.65 -0.81
N THR A 237 -13.57 -8.05 -0.87
CA THR A 237 -12.63 -7.91 0.25
C THR A 237 -11.79 -6.65 0.05
N ILE A 238 -11.73 -5.80 1.06
CA ILE A 238 -10.85 -4.62 1.08
C ILE A 238 -9.91 -4.73 2.28
N THR A 239 -8.60 -4.80 2.00
CA THR A 239 -7.54 -4.87 3.02
C THR A 239 -6.77 -3.56 3.10
N MET A 240 -5.96 -3.38 4.14
CA MET A 240 -5.06 -2.24 4.28
C MET A 240 -3.65 -2.71 4.60
N HIS A 241 -2.67 -2.22 3.85
CA HIS A 241 -1.27 -2.38 4.19
C HIS A 241 -0.75 -1.13 4.90
N ILE A 242 -0.08 -1.33 6.04
CA ILE A 242 0.54 -0.26 6.80
C ILE A 242 2.04 -0.28 6.57
N CYS A 243 2.48 0.67 5.75
CA CYS A 243 3.86 0.80 5.35
C CYS A 243 4.64 1.74 6.28
N ARG A 244 5.93 1.45 6.46
CA ARG A 244 6.88 2.30 7.21
C ARG A 244 7.89 2.98 6.29
N GLY A 245 7.61 2.96 5.00
CA GLY A 245 8.48 3.41 3.93
C GLY A 245 9.27 2.26 3.30
N ASN A 246 9.33 2.30 1.98
CA ASN A 246 10.08 1.32 1.20
C ASN A 246 10.69 2.00 -0.03
N PHE A 247 11.92 2.47 0.13
CA PHE A 247 12.68 3.10 -0.93
C PHE A 247 14.11 2.59 -0.92
N ARG A 248 14.50 1.85 -1.97
CA ARG A 248 15.84 1.24 -2.13
C ARG A 248 16.32 0.56 -0.85
N SER A 249 15.49 -0.35 -0.32
CA SER A 249 15.75 -1.09 0.93
C SER A 249 15.82 -0.27 2.22
N THR A 250 15.40 0.99 2.20
CA THR A 250 15.36 1.84 3.39
C THR A 250 13.92 2.13 3.84
N TRP A 251 13.77 2.68 5.03
CA TRP A 251 12.50 3.11 5.61
C TRP A 251 12.63 4.51 6.21
N PHE A 252 11.52 5.16 6.55
CA PHE A 252 11.51 6.50 7.11
C PHE A 252 10.72 6.65 8.41
N SER A 253 10.05 5.58 8.88
CA SER A 253 9.36 5.58 10.18
C SER A 253 9.59 4.29 10.94
N SER A 254 9.58 4.37 12.27
CA SER A 254 9.77 3.26 13.20
C SER A 254 8.87 3.45 14.43
N GLY A 255 8.64 2.38 15.17
CA GLY A 255 7.78 2.38 16.36
C GLY A 255 6.74 1.26 16.30
N GLY A 256 6.38 0.68 17.44
CA GLY A 256 5.33 -0.33 17.55
C GLY A 256 3.94 0.27 17.29
N TYR A 257 2.97 -0.56 16.96
CA TYR A 257 1.60 -0.12 16.63
C TYR A 257 0.78 0.39 17.82
N GLU A 258 1.27 0.27 19.06
CA GLU A 258 0.52 0.63 20.27
C GLU A 258 -0.15 2.01 20.23
N PRO A 259 0.51 3.10 19.77
CA PRO A 259 -0.10 4.43 19.74
C PRO A 259 -1.36 4.55 18.90
N VAL A 260 -1.53 3.69 17.89
CA VAL A 260 -2.65 3.74 16.95
C VAL A 260 -3.60 2.53 17.05
N ALA A 261 -3.22 1.51 17.82
CA ALA A 261 -3.85 0.20 17.76
C ALA A 261 -5.35 0.22 18.12
N GLU A 262 -5.74 0.87 19.19
CA GLU A 262 -7.13 0.96 19.59
C GLU A 262 -7.99 1.69 18.54
N THR A 263 -7.48 2.81 18.04
CA THR A 263 -8.19 3.61 17.05
C THR A 263 -8.28 2.88 15.71
N LEU A 264 -7.15 2.35 15.22
CA LEU A 264 -7.07 1.72 13.90
C LEU A 264 -7.66 0.31 13.91
N PHE A 265 -7.09 -0.62 14.68
CA PHE A 265 -7.52 -2.02 14.68
C PHE A 265 -8.89 -2.20 15.31
N GLY A 266 -9.18 -1.43 16.36
CA GLY A 266 -10.48 -1.47 17.05
C GLY A 266 -11.60 -0.72 16.34
N GLY A 267 -11.26 0.28 15.51
CA GLY A 267 -12.23 1.21 14.90
C GLY A 267 -12.43 1.08 13.40
N CYS A 268 -11.41 0.64 12.65
CA CYS A 268 -11.48 0.55 11.19
C CYS A 268 -12.19 -0.74 10.74
N LYS A 269 -13.16 -0.61 9.81
CA LYS A 269 -13.99 -1.71 9.30
C LYS A 269 -13.37 -2.43 8.09
N ILE A 270 -12.06 -2.39 7.96
CA ILE A 270 -11.32 -3.10 6.90
C ILE A 270 -11.42 -4.62 7.14
N ASP A 271 -11.38 -5.44 6.10
CA ASP A 271 -11.48 -6.91 6.21
C ASP A 271 -10.18 -7.57 6.69
N GLY A 272 -9.03 -6.91 6.50
CA GLY A 272 -7.73 -7.41 6.95
C GLY A 272 -6.62 -6.38 6.86
N PHE A 273 -5.61 -6.57 7.69
CA PHE A 273 -4.43 -5.71 7.77
C PHE A 273 -3.17 -6.46 7.35
N PHE A 274 -2.38 -5.88 6.47
CA PHE A 274 -1.00 -6.27 6.17
C PHE A 274 -0.06 -5.42 7.02
N LEU A 275 0.62 -6.03 7.97
CA LEU A 275 1.40 -5.33 8.98
C LEU A 275 2.87 -5.70 8.90
N GLU A 276 3.75 -4.70 8.83
CA GLU A 276 5.20 -4.91 8.87
C GLU A 276 5.62 -5.36 10.27
N TYR A 277 6.28 -6.52 10.34
CA TYR A 277 6.84 -7.12 11.55
C TYR A 277 8.18 -7.83 11.29
N ASP A 278 8.93 -7.44 10.27
CA ASP A 278 10.19 -8.07 9.86
C ASP A 278 11.38 -7.72 10.74
N SER A 279 11.27 -6.72 11.62
CA SER A 279 12.36 -6.31 12.53
C SER A 279 11.82 -5.60 13.77
N ASP A 280 12.71 -5.36 14.74
CA ASP A 280 12.41 -4.70 16.01
C ASP A 280 11.82 -3.29 15.88
N ARG A 281 12.00 -2.64 14.69
CA ARG A 281 11.42 -1.31 14.43
C ARG A 281 9.90 -1.29 14.50
N SER A 282 9.25 -2.44 14.37
CA SER A 282 7.78 -2.58 14.40
C SER A 282 7.21 -2.92 15.77
N GLY A 283 8.06 -3.09 16.79
CA GLY A 283 7.65 -3.46 18.14
C GLY A 283 7.13 -4.90 18.26
N ASP A 284 6.35 -5.16 19.29
CA ASP A 284 5.77 -6.46 19.62
C ASP A 284 4.35 -6.66 19.06
N PHE A 285 3.78 -7.86 19.25
CA PHE A 285 2.44 -8.22 18.77
C PHE A 285 1.29 -7.83 19.72
N LYS A 286 1.59 -7.26 20.90
CA LYS A 286 0.57 -6.87 21.88
C LYS A 286 -0.53 -5.96 21.30
N PRO A 287 -0.25 -5.01 20.38
CA PRO A 287 -1.27 -4.19 19.73
C PRO A 287 -2.36 -4.98 18.99
N LEU A 288 -2.07 -6.21 18.56
CA LEU A 288 -3.04 -7.09 17.88
C LEU A 288 -4.24 -7.48 18.77
N ARG A 289 -4.18 -7.28 20.09
CA ARG A 289 -5.32 -7.52 21.01
C ARG A 289 -6.56 -6.69 20.67
N PHE A 290 -6.42 -5.62 19.88
CA PHE A 290 -7.54 -4.79 19.42
C PHE A 290 -8.18 -5.29 18.12
N ILE A 291 -7.56 -6.27 17.44
CA ILE A 291 -8.16 -6.96 16.29
C ILE A 291 -9.42 -7.71 16.73
N LYS A 292 -10.46 -7.61 15.93
CA LYS A 292 -11.76 -8.28 16.14
C LYS A 292 -11.92 -9.44 15.15
N ASP A 293 -12.60 -9.18 14.06
CA ASP A 293 -12.91 -10.17 13.02
C ASP A 293 -11.97 -10.08 11.80
N GLN A 294 -11.13 -9.04 11.75
CA GLN A 294 -10.20 -8.80 10.64
C GLN A 294 -9.15 -9.92 10.56
N LYS A 295 -8.72 -10.24 9.34
CA LYS A 295 -7.51 -11.02 9.13
C LYS A 295 -6.26 -10.16 9.40
N VAL A 296 -5.20 -10.79 9.86
CA VAL A 296 -3.89 -10.15 10.03
C VAL A 296 -2.88 -10.90 9.18
N VAL A 297 -2.34 -10.21 8.20
CA VAL A 297 -1.26 -10.72 7.36
C VAL A 297 0.05 -10.22 7.94
N LEU A 298 0.80 -11.13 8.53
CA LEU A 298 2.06 -10.85 9.19
C LEU A 298 3.17 -10.70 8.14
N GLY A 299 3.66 -9.49 7.98
CA GLY A 299 4.80 -9.17 7.14
C GLY A 299 6.12 -9.49 7.85
N LEU A 300 6.46 -10.78 7.96
CA LEU A 300 7.62 -11.27 8.69
C LEU A 300 8.87 -11.46 7.84
N VAL A 301 8.71 -11.56 6.52
CA VAL A 301 9.81 -11.75 5.57
C VAL A 301 10.18 -10.41 4.97
N THR A 302 11.42 -9.96 5.18
CA THR A 302 11.84 -8.64 4.70
C THR A 302 11.98 -8.59 3.19
N SER A 303 11.51 -7.51 2.57
CA SER A 303 11.81 -7.17 1.18
C SER A 303 13.01 -6.22 1.03
N LYS A 304 13.81 -6.03 2.09
CA LYS A 304 14.90 -5.05 2.17
C LYS A 304 16.30 -5.69 2.17
N ASP A 305 16.36 -6.99 2.37
CA ASP A 305 17.62 -7.76 2.45
C ASP A 305 17.45 -9.06 1.66
N PRO A 306 18.44 -9.47 0.80
CA PRO A 306 18.35 -10.70 0.03
C PRO A 306 18.48 -11.98 0.87
N GLU A 307 19.01 -11.90 2.09
CA GLU A 307 19.17 -13.07 2.97
C GLU A 307 17.79 -13.66 3.32
N LEU A 308 17.70 -14.99 3.29
CA LEU A 308 16.49 -15.71 3.64
C LEU A 308 16.39 -15.86 5.17
N GLU A 309 15.20 -15.60 5.68
CA GLU A 309 14.87 -15.78 7.08
C GLU A 309 14.86 -17.27 7.46
N ASP A 310 15.17 -17.58 8.73
CA ASP A 310 15.02 -18.94 9.27
C ASP A 310 13.55 -19.30 9.46
N LYS A 311 13.14 -20.43 8.87
CA LYS A 311 11.75 -20.91 8.96
C LYS A 311 11.27 -21.12 10.41
N THR A 312 12.18 -21.56 11.28
CA THR A 312 11.85 -21.84 12.68
C THR A 312 11.54 -20.54 13.40
N GLU A 313 12.36 -19.51 13.18
CA GLU A 313 12.13 -18.18 13.76
C GLU A 313 10.81 -17.58 13.29
N ILE A 314 10.51 -17.63 11.99
CA ILE A 314 9.23 -17.13 11.46
C ILE A 314 8.05 -17.88 12.09
N LYS A 315 8.12 -19.21 12.21
CA LYS A 315 7.04 -20.00 12.83
C LYS A 315 6.88 -19.68 14.32
N GLU A 316 7.95 -19.44 15.07
CA GLU A 316 7.85 -19.01 16.45
C GLU A 316 7.20 -17.61 16.57
N ARG A 317 7.51 -16.69 15.67
CA ARG A 317 6.86 -15.37 15.63
C ARG A 317 5.38 -15.45 15.27
N ILE A 318 4.97 -16.37 14.39
CA ILE A 318 3.55 -16.63 14.14
C ILE A 318 2.86 -17.16 15.41
N LYS A 319 3.49 -18.05 16.17
CA LYS A 319 2.95 -18.55 17.45
C LYS A 319 2.85 -17.45 18.51
N GLU A 320 3.80 -16.52 18.55
CA GLU A 320 3.75 -15.36 19.42
C GLU A 320 2.55 -14.47 19.07
N ALA A 321 2.35 -14.13 17.80
CA ALA A 321 1.19 -13.38 17.34
C ALA A 321 -0.14 -14.09 17.64
N ALA A 322 -0.15 -15.42 17.58
CA ALA A 322 -1.33 -16.26 17.90
C ALA A 322 -1.75 -16.20 19.38
N GLN A 323 -0.96 -15.59 20.27
CA GLN A 323 -1.36 -15.32 21.65
C GLN A 323 -2.38 -14.16 21.75
N TYR A 324 -2.46 -13.32 20.73
CA TYR A 324 -3.31 -12.12 20.69
C TYR A 324 -4.45 -12.23 19.69
N VAL A 325 -4.28 -13.00 18.61
CA VAL A 325 -5.24 -13.18 17.53
C VAL A 325 -5.32 -14.68 17.20
N ALA A 326 -6.52 -15.20 16.95
CA ALA A 326 -6.67 -16.61 16.62
C ALA A 326 -5.84 -17.00 15.38
N LEU A 327 -5.20 -18.19 15.41
CA LEU A 327 -4.31 -18.65 14.33
C LEU A 327 -5.01 -18.67 12.96
N ASP A 328 -6.31 -18.92 12.92
CA ASP A 328 -7.10 -18.91 11.70
C ASP A 328 -7.38 -17.50 11.15
N GLN A 329 -7.13 -16.44 11.91
CA GLN A 329 -7.13 -15.06 11.42
C GLN A 329 -5.76 -14.64 10.88
N LEU A 330 -4.69 -15.38 11.19
CA LEU A 330 -3.33 -15.05 10.75
C LEU A 330 -3.03 -15.57 9.35
N CYS A 331 -2.27 -14.78 8.61
CA CYS A 331 -1.70 -15.08 7.30
C CYS A 331 -0.24 -14.59 7.27
N LEU A 332 0.51 -14.91 6.22
CA LEU A 332 1.92 -14.55 6.06
C LEU A 332 2.15 -13.82 4.73
N SER A 333 3.00 -12.80 4.74
CA SER A 333 3.45 -12.08 3.54
C SER A 333 4.87 -11.53 3.68
N PRO A 334 5.47 -11.01 2.60
CA PRO A 334 6.58 -10.06 2.73
C PRO A 334 6.13 -8.86 3.57
N GLN A 335 7.09 -8.20 4.22
CA GLN A 335 6.78 -7.05 5.08
C GLN A 335 6.22 -5.86 4.28
N CYS A 336 6.63 -5.71 3.02
CA CYS A 336 6.17 -4.70 2.07
C CYS A 336 6.25 -5.27 0.64
N GLY A 337 5.87 -4.49 -0.37
CA GLY A 337 6.19 -4.80 -1.75
C GLY A 337 7.70 -4.80 -2.01
N PHE A 338 8.13 -5.41 -3.12
CA PHE A 338 9.55 -5.47 -3.49
C PHE A 338 10.04 -4.21 -4.20
N SER A 339 9.14 -3.38 -4.76
CA SER A 339 9.53 -2.15 -5.48
C SER A 339 8.40 -1.13 -5.50
N SER A 340 8.32 -0.31 -4.46
CA SER A 340 7.25 0.71 -4.30
C SER A 340 7.46 1.95 -5.19
N THR A 341 8.62 2.09 -5.83
CA THR A 341 8.96 3.17 -6.75
C THR A 341 9.71 2.62 -7.96
N GLU A 342 9.80 3.43 -9.04
CA GLU A 342 10.49 3.04 -10.27
C GLU A 342 12.00 2.80 -10.07
N GLU A 343 12.62 3.40 -9.05
CA GLU A 343 14.02 3.22 -8.73
C GLU A 343 14.38 1.82 -8.19
N GLY A 344 13.35 1.04 -7.81
CA GLY A 344 13.53 -0.37 -7.44
C GLY A 344 14.10 -0.61 -6.05
N ASN A 345 14.81 -1.73 -5.91
CA ASN A 345 15.35 -2.25 -4.67
C ASN A 345 16.76 -2.79 -4.90
N ILE A 346 17.47 -3.17 -3.82
CA ILE A 346 18.78 -3.84 -3.90
C ILE A 346 18.66 -5.35 -4.15
N LEU A 347 17.50 -5.95 -3.94
CA LEU A 347 17.24 -7.36 -4.21
C LEU A 347 17.24 -7.62 -5.72
N THR A 348 17.64 -8.83 -6.09
CA THR A 348 17.48 -9.34 -7.45
C THR A 348 16.10 -9.98 -7.67
N ASP A 349 15.73 -10.19 -8.94
CA ASP A 349 14.51 -10.96 -9.28
C ASP A 349 14.54 -12.37 -8.66
N GLU A 350 15.71 -13.02 -8.64
CA GLU A 350 15.86 -14.34 -8.01
C GLU A 350 15.61 -14.30 -6.50
N ASP A 351 16.13 -13.29 -5.80
CA ASP A 351 15.94 -13.14 -4.36
C ASP A 351 14.47 -12.96 -3.99
N GLN A 352 13.75 -12.12 -4.73
CA GLN A 352 12.33 -11.90 -4.50
C GLN A 352 11.53 -13.21 -4.63
N TRP A 353 11.83 -14.06 -5.63
CA TRP A 353 11.12 -15.33 -5.80
C TRP A 353 11.50 -16.40 -4.79
N LYS A 354 12.76 -16.40 -4.31
CA LYS A 354 13.19 -17.24 -3.18
C LYS A 354 12.40 -16.89 -1.91
N LYS A 355 12.22 -15.60 -1.62
CA LYS A 355 11.42 -15.15 -0.47
C LYS A 355 9.94 -15.52 -0.62
N MET A 356 9.37 -15.39 -1.80
CA MET A 356 7.99 -15.83 -2.05
C MET A 356 7.82 -17.35 -1.87
N THR A 357 8.80 -18.14 -2.30
CA THR A 357 8.82 -19.58 -2.09
C THR A 357 8.91 -19.93 -0.60
N LEU A 358 9.80 -19.26 0.14
CA LEU A 358 9.92 -19.40 1.59
C LEU A 358 8.59 -19.13 2.32
N ILE A 359 7.93 -18.03 1.98
CA ILE A 359 6.63 -17.65 2.56
C ILE A 359 5.58 -18.73 2.32
N LYS A 360 5.48 -19.24 1.09
CA LYS A 360 4.57 -20.34 0.75
C LYS A 360 4.85 -21.59 1.58
N GLU A 361 6.12 -22.03 1.62
CA GLU A 361 6.52 -23.23 2.35
C GLU A 361 6.18 -23.12 3.85
N ILE A 362 6.48 -21.99 4.47
CA ILE A 362 6.13 -21.73 5.88
C ILE A 362 4.61 -21.77 6.06
N ALA A 363 3.85 -21.12 5.17
CA ALA A 363 2.40 -21.08 5.28
C ALA A 363 1.79 -22.47 5.13
N GLU A 364 2.28 -23.31 4.21
CA GLU A 364 1.87 -24.70 4.06
C GLU A 364 2.21 -25.55 5.29
N GLU A 365 3.36 -25.29 5.95
CA GLU A 365 3.73 -25.99 7.19
C GLU A 365 2.91 -25.57 8.42
N VAL A 366 2.37 -24.35 8.44
CA VAL A 366 1.63 -23.80 9.60
C VAL A 366 0.12 -24.04 9.47
N TRP A 367 -0.46 -23.91 8.28
CA TRP A 367 -1.91 -23.93 8.04
C TRP A 367 -2.36 -25.03 7.06
N GLY A 368 -1.44 -25.78 6.46
CA GLY A 368 -1.68 -26.80 5.42
C GLY A 368 -2.25 -28.12 5.87
#